data_0ab7b6fff0464bc2fefc118858093a16
#
_entry.id   0ab7b6fff0464bc2fefc118858093a16
#
_cell.length_a   1.000
_cell.length_b   1.000
_cell.length_c   1.000
_cell.angle_alpha   90.00
_cell.angle_beta   90.00
_cell.angle_gamma   90.00
#
_symmetry.space_group_name_H-M   'P 1'
#
loop_
_entity.id
_entity.type
_entity.pdbx_description
1 polymer ?
#
loop_
_entity_poly.entity_id
_entity_poly.type
_entity_poly.pdbx_seq_one_letter_code
_entity_poly.pdbx_strand_id
1 'polypeptide(L)'
;MGAGSGVCRSSFHRGRQRLTAKEVKLNLFAIRHGETAWSLSGQHTGTTNIPLTESGRRLAERMRPVLAKNAFALVLCSPMQRARETCQLAGLGDPAVIDDDLVEWNYGEYEGLTPKQIHETAQGWLIFRDGCPGGESPEQVGARADRVIARARATDGDVALFAHGHVLRVLAARWIGLPAASGQHFLLDTGTLCVLGYYRDIPAVRVWNGPLLD
;
A
#
# COMPACT_ATOMS: atom_id res chain seq x y z
N MET A 1 49.83 38.75 -55.25
CA MET A 1 50.07 37.38 -54.68
C MET A 1 49.41 37.32 -53.31
N GLY A 2 48.23 36.77 -53.23
CA GLY A 2 47.46 36.73 -52.01
C GLY A 2 46.88 35.31 -51.88
N ALA A 3 47.32 34.60 -50.88
CA ALA A 3 46.83 33.24 -50.55
C ALA A 3 45.62 33.35 -49.67
N GLY A 4 44.45 32.91 -50.15
CA GLY A 4 43.23 32.80 -49.40
C GLY A 4 43.19 31.43 -48.66
N SER A 5 43.13 31.45 -47.32
CA SER A 5 42.94 30.32 -46.50
C SER A 5 41.42 30.04 -46.28
N GLY A 6 40.92 29.02 -46.95
CA GLY A 6 39.56 28.55 -46.78
C GLY A 6 39.42 27.79 -45.44
N VAL A 7 38.60 28.29 -44.52
CA VAL A 7 38.21 27.59 -43.28
C VAL A 7 36.99 26.76 -43.57
N CYS A 8 37.21 25.44 -43.58
CA CYS A 8 36.15 24.42 -43.64
C CYS A 8 35.37 24.36 -42.29
N ARG A 9 34.13 24.88 -42.25
CA ARG A 9 33.24 24.72 -41.12
C ARG A 9 32.46 23.42 -41.25
N SER A 10 32.91 22.40 -40.53
CA SER A 10 32.15 21.16 -40.35
C SER A 10 31.05 21.41 -39.31
N SER A 11 29.80 21.51 -39.77
CA SER A 11 28.61 21.58 -38.92
C SER A 11 28.28 20.18 -38.38
N PHE A 12 28.73 19.88 -37.16
CA PHE A 12 28.25 18.72 -36.41
C PHE A 12 26.85 19.00 -35.88
N HIS A 13 25.81 18.58 -36.60
CA HIS A 13 24.46 18.43 -36.07
C HIS A 13 24.41 17.18 -35.22
N ARG A 14 24.68 17.28 -33.90
CA ARG A 14 24.31 16.28 -32.94
C ARG A 14 22.81 16.40 -32.67
N GLY A 15 22.02 15.58 -33.36
CA GLY A 15 20.64 15.37 -33.01
C GLY A 15 20.58 14.82 -31.59
N ARG A 16 20.23 15.66 -30.61
CA ARG A 16 19.83 15.23 -29.30
C ARG A 16 18.45 14.57 -29.46
N GLN A 17 18.42 13.24 -29.60
CA GLN A 17 17.22 12.50 -29.30
C GLN A 17 16.89 12.79 -27.83
N ARG A 18 15.87 13.61 -27.59
CA ARG A 18 15.20 13.67 -26.31
C ARG A 18 14.51 12.31 -26.13
N LEU A 19 15.12 11.44 -25.36
CA LEU A 19 14.37 10.34 -24.72
C LEU A 19 13.34 11.03 -23.83
N THR A 20 12.10 11.09 -24.31
CA THR A 20 10.96 11.45 -23.47
C THR A 20 10.85 10.32 -22.46
N ALA A 21 11.34 10.56 -21.23
CA ALA A 21 11.04 9.69 -20.12
C ALA A 21 9.51 9.60 -20.04
N LYS A 22 8.95 8.41 -20.27
CA LYS A 22 7.53 8.12 -20.09
C LYS A 22 7.22 8.51 -18.64
N GLU A 23 6.43 9.55 -18.44
CA GLU A 23 5.98 9.93 -17.09
C GLU A 23 5.33 8.71 -16.48
N VAL A 24 5.98 8.11 -15.50
CA VAL A 24 5.43 6.95 -14.76
C VAL A 24 4.25 7.51 -13.96
N LYS A 25 3.05 7.30 -14.49
CA LYS A 25 1.78 7.72 -13.85
C LYS A 25 1.21 6.62 -12.94
N LEU A 26 2.05 5.94 -12.18
CA LEU A 26 1.60 4.96 -11.22
C LEU A 26 1.07 5.68 -9.97
N ASN A 27 -0.22 5.49 -9.65
CA ASN A 27 -0.74 5.68 -8.32
C ASN A 27 -1.06 4.30 -7.72
N LEU A 28 -0.63 4.09 -6.50
CA LEU A 28 -0.95 2.91 -5.71
C LEU A 28 -2.04 3.28 -4.72
N PHE A 29 -3.24 2.78 -4.96
CA PHE A 29 -4.40 2.95 -4.09
C PHE A 29 -4.37 1.84 -3.03
N ALA A 30 -4.18 2.19 -1.78
CA ALA A 30 -4.14 1.25 -0.67
C ALA A 30 -5.41 1.40 0.17
N ILE A 31 -6.18 0.32 0.27
CA ILE A 31 -7.48 0.29 0.93
C ILE A 31 -7.39 -0.69 2.11
N ARG A 32 -7.61 -0.18 3.33
CA ARG A 32 -7.80 -1.03 4.49
C ARG A 32 -9.21 -1.60 4.47
N HIS A 33 -9.36 -2.88 4.78
CA HIS A 33 -10.67 -3.54 4.88
C HIS A 33 -11.64 -2.77 5.78
N GLY A 34 -12.93 -2.97 5.56
CA GLY A 34 -14.00 -2.39 6.37
C GLY A 34 -13.96 -2.86 7.83
N GLU A 35 -14.77 -2.25 8.66
CA GLU A 35 -14.87 -2.55 10.09
C GLU A 35 -15.23 -4.02 10.35
N THR A 36 -14.60 -4.61 11.40
CA THR A 36 -14.87 -5.94 11.94
C THR A 36 -15.08 -5.85 13.44
N ALA A 37 -15.64 -6.87 14.08
CA ALA A 37 -15.81 -6.90 15.53
C ALA A 37 -14.48 -6.72 16.28
N TRP A 38 -13.40 -7.32 15.78
CA TRP A 38 -12.07 -7.19 16.39
C TRP A 38 -11.39 -5.84 16.12
N SER A 39 -11.66 -5.21 14.98
CA SER A 39 -11.17 -3.83 14.77
C SER A 39 -11.84 -2.82 15.70
N LEU A 40 -13.11 -3.04 16.06
CA LEU A 40 -13.83 -2.24 17.05
C LEU A 40 -13.33 -2.44 18.48
N SER A 41 -13.05 -3.69 18.87
CA SER A 41 -12.53 -3.99 20.20
C SER A 41 -11.04 -3.69 20.37
N GLY A 42 -10.31 -3.42 19.27
CA GLY A 42 -8.88 -3.17 19.26
C GLY A 42 -8.03 -4.44 19.36
N GLN A 43 -8.64 -5.63 19.12
CA GLN A 43 -7.92 -6.90 19.09
C GLN A 43 -7.09 -7.04 17.80
N HIS A 44 -5.88 -7.53 17.93
CA HIS A 44 -5.03 -7.86 16.79
C HIS A 44 -5.64 -8.99 15.96
N THR A 45 -5.82 -8.75 14.68
CA THR A 45 -6.48 -9.69 13.74
C THR A 45 -5.54 -9.98 12.57
N GLY A 46 -4.74 -10.99 12.68
CA GLY A 46 -3.81 -11.46 11.64
C GLY A 46 -4.46 -12.51 10.74
N THR A 47 -4.29 -13.77 11.13
CA THR A 47 -4.70 -14.95 10.35
C THR A 47 -6.14 -15.40 10.62
N THR A 48 -6.76 -14.94 11.70
CA THR A 48 -8.14 -15.27 12.04
C THR A 48 -9.12 -14.58 11.06
N ASN A 49 -10.04 -15.36 10.49
CA ASN A 49 -11.06 -14.82 9.61
C ASN A 49 -12.24 -14.27 10.39
N ILE A 50 -12.24 -12.97 10.62
CA ILE A 50 -13.34 -12.22 11.20
C ILE A 50 -14.09 -11.51 10.08
N PRO A 51 -15.44 -11.69 9.95
CA PRO A 51 -16.23 -11.03 8.90
C PRO A 51 -16.37 -9.53 9.13
N LEU A 52 -16.75 -8.81 8.09
CA LEU A 52 -17.15 -7.41 8.21
C LEU A 52 -18.41 -7.26 9.08
N THR A 53 -18.48 -6.18 9.82
CA THR A 53 -19.74 -5.73 10.42
C THR A 53 -20.66 -5.18 9.33
N GLU A 54 -21.93 -4.96 9.66
CA GLU A 54 -22.86 -4.29 8.75
C GLU A 54 -22.40 -2.86 8.38
N SER A 55 -21.80 -2.15 9.34
CA SER A 55 -21.18 -0.85 9.10
C SER A 55 -19.97 -0.94 8.16
N GLY A 56 -19.12 -1.96 8.36
CA GLY A 56 -17.98 -2.23 7.48
C GLY A 56 -18.39 -2.54 6.03
N ARG A 57 -19.49 -3.27 5.83
CA ARG A 57 -20.06 -3.55 4.51
C ARG A 57 -20.56 -2.28 3.81
N ARG A 58 -21.39 -1.49 4.51
CA ARG A 58 -21.88 -0.19 3.98
C ARG A 58 -20.74 0.73 3.60
N LEU A 59 -19.68 0.77 4.41
CA LEU A 59 -18.50 1.59 4.12
C LEU A 59 -17.77 1.09 2.86
N ALA A 60 -17.62 -0.22 2.70
CA ALA A 60 -17.03 -0.83 1.51
C ALA A 60 -17.85 -0.54 0.23
N GLU A 61 -19.18 -0.57 0.32
CA GLU A 61 -20.07 -0.22 -0.81
C GLU A 61 -19.91 1.26 -1.22
N ARG A 62 -19.73 2.16 -0.26
CA ARG A 62 -19.48 3.58 -0.52
C ARG A 62 -18.15 3.85 -1.24
N MET A 63 -17.19 2.93 -1.20
CA MET A 63 -15.95 3.03 -1.98
C MET A 63 -16.19 2.88 -3.48
N ARG A 64 -17.22 2.14 -3.89
CA ARG A 64 -17.46 1.79 -5.29
C ARG A 64 -17.49 3.01 -6.22
N PRO A 65 -18.29 4.06 -6.00
CA PRO A 65 -18.32 5.23 -6.89
C PRO A 65 -17.00 6.00 -6.89
N VAL A 66 -16.21 5.96 -5.80
CA VAL A 66 -14.90 6.61 -5.73
C VAL A 66 -13.88 5.85 -6.56
N LEU A 67 -13.82 4.53 -6.40
CA LEU A 67 -12.86 3.68 -7.12
C LEU A 67 -13.20 3.53 -8.60
N ALA A 68 -14.49 3.53 -8.96
CA ALA A 68 -14.95 3.46 -10.35
C ALA A 68 -14.51 4.66 -11.22
N LYS A 69 -14.05 5.76 -10.61
CA LYS A 69 -13.47 6.92 -11.32
C LYS A 69 -12.06 6.63 -11.87
N ASN A 70 -11.45 5.49 -11.49
CA ASN A 70 -10.10 5.11 -11.86
C ASN A 70 -10.11 3.82 -12.69
N ALA A 71 -9.16 3.72 -13.64
CA ALA A 71 -8.91 2.50 -14.38
C ALA A 71 -7.68 1.81 -13.78
N PHE A 72 -7.88 0.71 -13.07
CA PHE A 72 -6.80 -0.05 -12.47
C PHE A 72 -6.23 -1.08 -13.46
N ALA A 73 -4.92 -1.03 -13.71
CA ALA A 73 -4.21 -2.03 -14.49
C ALA A 73 -3.96 -3.32 -13.69
N LEU A 74 -3.98 -3.23 -12.35
CA LEU A 74 -3.83 -4.38 -11.46
C LEU A 74 -4.61 -4.13 -10.16
N VAL A 75 -5.33 -5.15 -9.71
CA VAL A 75 -5.98 -5.18 -8.40
C VAL A 75 -5.40 -6.36 -7.62
N LEU A 76 -4.75 -6.10 -6.50
CA LEU A 76 -4.22 -7.11 -5.59
C LEU A 76 -5.06 -7.14 -4.31
N CYS A 77 -5.34 -8.33 -3.80
CA CYS A 77 -6.16 -8.50 -2.62
C CYS A 77 -5.59 -9.55 -1.69
N SER A 78 -5.54 -9.22 -0.40
CA SER A 78 -5.24 -10.20 0.64
C SER A 78 -6.21 -11.39 0.58
N PRO A 79 -5.76 -12.63 0.82
CA PRO A 79 -6.64 -13.81 0.88
C PRO A 79 -7.66 -13.77 2.02
N MET A 80 -7.49 -12.89 3.01
CA MET A 80 -8.35 -12.84 4.19
C MET A 80 -9.77 -12.39 3.85
N GLN A 81 -10.77 -13.06 4.43
CA GLN A 81 -12.19 -12.85 4.13
C GLN A 81 -12.59 -11.37 4.17
N ARG A 82 -12.21 -10.63 5.22
CA ARG A 82 -12.53 -9.21 5.40
C ARG A 82 -12.01 -8.31 4.28
N ALA A 83 -10.82 -8.60 3.75
CA ALA A 83 -10.23 -7.85 2.63
C ALA A 83 -10.93 -8.20 1.30
N ARG A 84 -11.19 -9.49 1.06
CA ARG A 84 -11.89 -9.96 -0.13
C ARG A 84 -13.32 -9.42 -0.19
N GLU A 85 -14.07 -9.48 0.92
CA GLU A 85 -15.42 -8.95 1.01
C GLU A 85 -15.44 -7.44 0.77
N THR A 86 -14.47 -6.69 1.33
CA THR A 86 -14.31 -5.25 1.06
C THR A 86 -14.05 -5.00 -0.43
N CYS A 87 -13.14 -5.75 -1.05
CA CYS A 87 -12.83 -5.64 -2.48
C CYS A 87 -14.04 -5.91 -3.36
N GLN A 88 -14.81 -6.95 -3.05
CA GLN A 88 -16.05 -7.32 -3.78
C GLN A 88 -17.11 -6.22 -3.68
N LEU A 89 -17.39 -5.72 -2.48
CA LEU A 89 -18.39 -4.67 -2.25
C LEU A 89 -17.96 -3.33 -2.87
N ALA A 90 -16.67 -3.06 -2.89
CA ALA A 90 -16.09 -1.90 -3.58
C ALA A 90 -16.12 -2.01 -5.12
N GLY A 91 -16.59 -3.14 -5.69
CA GLY A 91 -16.77 -3.34 -7.13
C GLY A 91 -15.52 -3.77 -7.88
N LEU A 92 -14.47 -4.22 -7.18
CA LEU A 92 -13.20 -4.66 -7.77
C LEU A 92 -12.87 -6.14 -7.47
N GLY A 93 -13.87 -6.93 -7.03
CA GLY A 93 -13.65 -8.33 -6.67
C GLY A 93 -13.28 -9.23 -7.85
N ASP A 94 -13.96 -9.09 -9.00
CA ASP A 94 -13.75 -9.95 -10.16
C ASP A 94 -12.35 -9.82 -10.79
N PRO A 95 -11.78 -8.60 -10.97
CA PRO A 95 -10.43 -8.43 -11.48
C PRO A 95 -9.34 -8.66 -10.44
N ALA A 96 -9.69 -8.92 -9.17
CA ALA A 96 -8.71 -9.01 -8.09
C ALA A 96 -7.89 -10.31 -8.14
N VAL A 97 -6.57 -10.14 -8.09
CA VAL A 97 -5.60 -11.23 -7.94
C VAL A 97 -5.25 -11.36 -6.47
N ILE A 98 -5.38 -12.57 -5.93
CA ILE A 98 -5.00 -12.85 -4.54
C ILE A 98 -3.48 -12.80 -4.41
N ASP A 99 -3.02 -12.12 -3.37
CA ASP A 99 -1.61 -11.93 -3.06
C ASP A 99 -1.36 -12.19 -1.57
N ASP A 100 -0.64 -13.26 -1.25
CA ASP A 100 -0.35 -13.68 0.13
C ASP A 100 0.60 -12.69 0.83
N ASP A 101 1.36 -11.88 0.10
CA ASP A 101 2.19 -10.83 0.67
C ASP A 101 1.36 -9.66 1.25
N LEU A 102 0.05 -9.61 0.97
CA LEU A 102 -0.90 -8.64 1.51
C LEU A 102 -1.64 -9.12 2.78
N VAL A 103 -1.36 -10.31 3.31
CA VAL A 103 -1.90 -10.72 4.62
C VAL A 103 -1.51 -9.73 5.70
N GLU A 104 -2.31 -9.63 6.75
CA GLU A 104 -1.97 -8.78 7.89
C GLU A 104 -0.72 -9.33 8.60
N TRP A 105 -0.11 -8.54 9.45
CA TRP A 105 0.95 -8.97 10.35
C TRP A 105 0.55 -10.26 11.07
N ASN A 106 1.40 -11.28 11.01
CA ASN A 106 1.21 -12.47 11.82
C ASN A 106 1.55 -12.12 13.27
N TYR A 107 0.53 -12.03 14.10
CA TYR A 107 0.69 -11.63 15.50
C TYR A 107 1.14 -12.78 16.42
N GLY A 108 1.25 -14.01 15.92
CA GLY A 108 1.68 -15.17 16.72
C GLY A 108 0.89 -15.30 18.01
N GLU A 109 1.58 -15.27 19.15
CA GLU A 109 0.96 -15.39 20.48
C GLU A 109 0.05 -14.21 20.87
N TYR A 110 0.14 -13.10 20.14
CA TYR A 110 -0.68 -11.90 20.38
C TYR A 110 -1.94 -11.84 19.52
N GLU A 111 -2.20 -12.86 18.70
CA GLU A 111 -3.44 -12.95 17.91
C GLU A 111 -4.66 -12.91 18.84
N GLY A 112 -5.63 -12.03 18.54
CA GLY A 112 -6.85 -11.87 19.33
C GLY A 112 -6.70 -11.06 20.62
N LEU A 113 -5.48 -10.66 21.00
CA LEU A 113 -5.24 -9.79 22.16
C LEU A 113 -5.32 -8.32 21.80
N THR A 114 -5.73 -7.51 22.77
CA THR A 114 -5.63 -6.05 22.68
C THR A 114 -4.25 -5.57 23.15
N PRO A 115 -3.77 -4.37 22.73
CA PRO A 115 -2.54 -3.81 23.25
C PRO A 115 -2.50 -3.73 24.78
N LYS A 116 -3.65 -3.46 25.43
CA LYS A 116 -3.75 -3.42 26.88
C LYS A 116 -3.41 -4.78 27.51
N GLN A 117 -3.99 -5.86 27.00
CA GLN A 117 -3.72 -7.21 27.48
C GLN A 117 -2.26 -7.62 27.24
N ILE A 118 -1.68 -7.25 26.10
CA ILE A 118 -0.27 -7.53 25.81
C ILE A 118 0.62 -6.81 26.82
N HIS A 119 0.33 -5.54 27.14
CA HIS A 119 1.11 -4.77 28.10
C HIS A 119 1.05 -5.31 29.54
N GLU A 120 0.09 -6.14 29.89
CA GLU A 120 0.05 -6.83 31.19
C GLU A 120 1.22 -7.84 31.36
N THR A 121 1.68 -8.41 30.24
CA THR A 121 2.78 -9.40 30.23
C THR A 121 4.06 -8.89 29.55
N ALA A 122 3.95 -7.92 28.64
CA ALA A 122 5.05 -7.34 27.88
C ALA A 122 4.98 -5.80 27.94
N GLN A 123 5.34 -5.25 29.11
CA GLN A 123 5.30 -3.81 29.35
C GLN A 123 6.15 -3.03 28.34
N GLY A 124 5.56 -2.01 27.70
CA GLY A 124 6.25 -1.16 26.73
C GLY A 124 6.47 -1.81 25.36
N TRP A 125 5.84 -2.96 25.10
CA TRP A 125 5.85 -3.59 23.77
C TRP A 125 5.24 -2.66 22.70
N LEU A 126 5.89 -2.63 21.52
CA LEU A 126 5.45 -1.92 20.34
C LEU A 126 5.65 -2.80 19.11
N ILE A 127 4.59 -3.14 18.40
CA ILE A 127 4.65 -4.07 17.26
C ILE A 127 5.68 -3.67 16.21
N PHE A 128 5.80 -2.40 15.87
CA PHE A 128 6.73 -1.90 14.87
C PHE A 128 8.20 -1.89 15.29
N ARG A 129 8.49 -2.17 16.57
CA ARG A 129 9.84 -2.29 17.12
C ARG A 129 10.18 -3.73 17.48
N ASP A 130 9.25 -4.42 18.13
CA ASP A 130 9.52 -5.68 18.82
C ASP A 130 8.99 -6.89 18.03
N GLY A 131 8.09 -6.67 17.06
CA GLY A 131 7.39 -7.78 16.41
C GLY A 131 6.50 -8.55 17.37
N CYS A 132 6.21 -9.82 17.05
CA CYS A 132 5.33 -10.67 17.84
C CYS A 132 5.98 -12.04 18.10
N PRO A 133 5.96 -12.56 19.35
CA PRO A 133 6.43 -13.91 19.66
C PRO A 133 5.66 -14.94 18.84
N GLY A 134 6.38 -15.86 18.19
CA GLY A 134 5.78 -16.85 17.30
C GLY A 134 5.13 -16.29 16.03
N GLY A 135 5.28 -14.97 15.80
CA GLY A 135 4.76 -14.25 14.65
C GLY A 135 5.87 -13.60 13.81
N GLU A 136 5.56 -12.48 13.15
CA GLU A 136 6.49 -11.78 12.27
C GLU A 136 7.25 -10.66 13.00
N SER A 137 8.49 -10.41 12.54
CA SER A 137 9.24 -9.20 12.85
C SER A 137 8.87 -8.05 11.89
N PRO A 138 9.21 -6.79 12.23
CA PRO A 138 9.06 -5.66 11.31
C PRO A 138 9.76 -5.87 9.97
N GLU A 139 10.95 -6.48 9.98
CA GLU A 139 11.76 -6.74 8.78
C GLU A 139 11.09 -7.77 7.87
N GLN A 140 10.48 -8.81 8.43
CA GLN A 140 9.76 -9.82 7.65
C GLN A 140 8.54 -9.21 6.95
N VAL A 141 7.75 -8.40 7.66
CA VAL A 141 6.63 -7.67 7.04
C VAL A 141 7.14 -6.65 6.02
N GLY A 142 8.26 -5.97 6.30
CA GLY A 142 8.92 -5.07 5.36
C GLY A 142 9.34 -5.77 4.08
N ALA A 143 9.92 -6.96 4.17
CA ALA A 143 10.37 -7.72 3.00
C ALA A 143 9.21 -8.12 2.07
N ARG A 144 8.04 -8.55 2.63
CA ARG A 144 6.87 -8.87 1.79
C ARG A 144 6.19 -7.60 1.24
N ALA A 145 6.18 -6.50 1.98
CA ALA A 145 5.73 -5.23 1.47
C ALA A 145 6.59 -4.75 0.28
N ASP A 146 7.91 -4.95 0.32
CA ASP A 146 8.81 -4.63 -0.78
C ASP A 146 8.50 -5.44 -2.05
N ARG A 147 8.11 -6.74 -1.93
CA ARG A 147 7.69 -7.54 -3.09
C ARG A 147 6.39 -7.01 -3.72
N VAL A 148 5.41 -6.62 -2.90
CA VAL A 148 4.18 -5.97 -3.38
C VAL A 148 4.50 -4.66 -4.10
N ILE A 149 5.38 -3.82 -3.52
CA ILE A 149 5.82 -2.55 -4.13
C ILE A 149 6.53 -2.80 -5.47
N ALA A 150 7.41 -3.79 -5.54
CA ALA A 150 8.10 -4.15 -6.79
C ALA A 150 7.11 -4.59 -7.87
N ARG A 151 6.11 -5.39 -7.53
CA ARG A 151 5.05 -5.83 -8.42
C ARG A 151 4.20 -4.65 -8.92
N ALA A 152 3.81 -3.74 -8.01
CA ALA A 152 3.08 -2.54 -8.39
C ALA A 152 3.91 -1.65 -9.35
N ARG A 153 5.19 -1.43 -9.07
CA ARG A 153 6.09 -0.62 -9.91
C ARG A 153 6.36 -1.23 -11.28
N ALA A 154 6.23 -2.54 -11.44
CA ALA A 154 6.34 -3.23 -12.72
C ALA A 154 5.07 -3.12 -13.58
N THR A 155 3.96 -2.62 -13.02
CA THR A 155 2.67 -2.48 -13.69
C THR A 155 2.60 -1.15 -14.44
N ASP A 156 2.14 -1.16 -15.68
CA ASP A 156 1.93 0.06 -16.49
C ASP A 156 0.49 0.58 -16.26
N GLY A 157 0.31 1.41 -15.24
CA GLY A 157 -0.96 2.02 -14.85
C GLY A 157 -1.21 1.97 -13.34
N ASP A 158 -2.38 2.44 -12.91
CA ASP A 158 -2.74 2.50 -11.51
C ASP A 158 -3.00 1.10 -10.92
N VAL A 159 -2.64 0.93 -9.66
CA VAL A 159 -2.77 -0.33 -8.92
C VAL A 159 -3.64 -0.12 -7.68
N ALA A 160 -4.58 -1.03 -7.42
CA ALA A 160 -5.36 -1.07 -6.18
C ALA A 160 -4.91 -2.23 -5.30
N LEU A 161 -4.77 -1.98 -4.00
CA LEU A 161 -4.47 -2.98 -2.96
C LEU A 161 -5.57 -3.01 -1.93
N PHE A 162 -6.12 -4.20 -1.65
CA PHE A 162 -7.04 -4.42 -0.54
C PHE A 162 -6.36 -5.27 0.52
N ALA A 163 -6.09 -4.66 1.68
CA ALA A 163 -5.31 -5.30 2.73
C ALA A 163 -5.70 -4.79 4.14
N HIS A 164 -4.73 -4.67 5.04
CA HIS A 164 -4.96 -4.52 6.48
C HIS A 164 -4.16 -3.37 7.08
N GLY A 165 -4.42 -3.12 8.37
CA GLY A 165 -3.90 -1.95 9.06
C GLY A 165 -2.39 -1.89 9.12
N HIS A 166 -1.73 -2.87 9.73
CA HIS A 166 -0.28 -2.80 9.96
C HIS A 166 0.54 -3.02 8.69
N VAL A 167 0.16 -3.98 7.83
CA VAL A 167 0.87 -4.22 6.57
C VAL A 167 0.84 -3.00 5.64
N LEU A 168 -0.29 -2.28 5.53
CA LEU A 168 -0.37 -1.08 4.70
C LEU A 168 0.44 0.08 5.27
N ARG A 169 0.53 0.21 6.60
CA ARG A 169 1.38 1.22 7.26
C ARG A 169 2.86 0.94 7.00
N VAL A 170 3.28 -0.33 7.07
CA VAL A 170 4.64 -0.76 6.67
C VAL A 170 4.88 -0.47 5.19
N LEU A 171 3.94 -0.84 4.32
CA LEU A 171 4.04 -0.61 2.88
C LEU A 171 4.21 0.88 2.55
N ALA A 172 3.48 1.77 3.22
CA ALA A 172 3.63 3.21 3.02
C ALA A 172 5.03 3.72 3.43
N ALA A 173 5.55 3.25 4.57
CA ALA A 173 6.91 3.58 5.00
C ALA A 173 7.94 3.08 3.96
N ARG A 174 7.83 1.83 3.52
CA ARG A 174 8.71 1.24 2.51
C ARG A 174 8.61 1.92 1.15
N TRP A 175 7.40 2.35 0.74
CA TRP A 175 7.19 3.08 -0.50
C TRP A 175 8.07 4.33 -0.61
N ILE A 176 8.17 5.09 0.47
CA ILE A 176 8.99 6.33 0.53
C ILE A 176 10.42 6.10 1.03
N GLY A 177 10.88 4.84 1.09
CA GLY A 177 12.26 4.49 1.43
C GLY A 177 12.60 4.48 2.92
N LEU A 178 11.59 4.51 3.80
CA LEU A 178 11.81 4.43 5.25
C LEU A 178 11.87 2.98 5.75
N PRO A 179 12.49 2.70 6.91
CA PRO A 179 12.43 1.39 7.57
C PRO A 179 10.99 0.96 7.86
N ALA A 180 10.73 -0.35 7.92
CA ALA A 180 9.41 -0.92 8.24
C ALA A 180 8.87 -0.39 9.58
N ALA A 181 9.74 -0.22 10.58
CA ALA A 181 9.41 0.35 11.88
C ALA A 181 8.78 1.75 11.80
N SER A 182 9.08 2.53 10.75
CA SER A 182 8.47 3.86 10.54
C SER A 182 6.97 3.78 10.25
N GLY A 183 6.42 2.60 9.96
CA GLY A 183 4.98 2.38 9.88
C GLY A 183 4.21 2.81 11.13
N GLN A 184 4.85 2.86 12.29
CA GLN A 184 4.26 3.35 13.54
C GLN A 184 3.72 4.79 13.45
N HIS A 185 4.26 5.61 12.55
CA HIS A 185 3.89 7.02 12.41
C HIS A 185 2.71 7.24 11.45
N PHE A 186 2.23 6.21 10.78
CA PHE A 186 1.12 6.27 9.85
C PHE A 186 -0.15 5.71 10.50
N LEU A 187 -1.05 6.56 10.98
CA LEU A 187 -2.36 6.11 11.45
C LEU A 187 -3.24 5.71 10.27
N LEU A 188 -4.03 4.64 10.42
CA LEU A 188 -4.86 4.12 9.34
C LEU A 188 -6.13 3.50 9.89
N ASP A 189 -7.26 4.12 9.62
CA ASP A 189 -8.59 3.67 10.04
C ASP A 189 -9.18 2.64 9.07
N THR A 190 -10.17 1.87 9.52
CA THR A 190 -10.88 0.90 8.67
C THR A 190 -11.67 1.62 7.58
N GLY A 191 -11.68 1.04 6.38
CA GLY A 191 -12.46 1.58 5.28
C GLY A 191 -11.98 2.93 4.74
N THR A 192 -10.71 3.27 4.94
CA THR A 192 -10.10 4.49 4.38
C THR A 192 -9.33 4.20 3.10
N LEU A 193 -9.13 5.24 2.31
CA LEU A 193 -8.37 5.22 1.08
C LEU A 193 -7.07 5.98 1.25
N CYS A 194 -5.97 5.34 0.85
CA CYS A 194 -4.67 5.98 0.73
C CYS A 194 -4.21 5.97 -0.73
N VAL A 195 -3.46 6.99 -1.14
CA VAL A 195 -2.86 7.06 -2.47
C VAL A 195 -1.39 7.36 -2.31
N LEU A 196 -0.56 6.42 -2.73
CA LEU A 196 0.87 6.56 -2.86
C LEU A 196 1.20 6.83 -4.33
N GLY A 197 2.18 7.66 -4.59
CA GLY A 197 2.54 8.03 -5.96
C GLY A 197 3.90 8.67 -6.00
N TYR A 198 4.07 9.62 -6.89
CA TYR A 198 5.36 10.29 -7.07
C TYR A 198 5.19 11.81 -7.11
N TYR A 199 6.17 12.50 -6.56
CA TYR A 199 6.46 13.89 -6.86
C TYR A 199 7.64 13.92 -7.82
N ARG A 200 7.38 14.14 -9.11
CA ARG A 200 8.33 13.87 -10.20
C ARG A 200 8.76 12.40 -10.16
N ASP A 201 10.03 12.10 -9.87
CA ASP A 201 10.58 10.74 -9.76
C ASP A 201 10.76 10.26 -8.30
N ILE A 202 10.33 11.09 -7.34
CA ILE A 202 10.49 10.79 -5.90
C ILE A 202 9.22 10.14 -5.39
N PRO A 203 9.28 8.92 -4.81
CA PRO A 203 8.13 8.28 -4.17
C PRO A 203 7.55 9.18 -3.07
N ALA A 204 6.24 9.34 -3.07
CA ALA A 204 5.55 10.26 -2.17
C ALA A 204 4.20 9.69 -1.71
N VAL A 205 3.73 10.16 -0.56
CA VAL A 205 2.36 9.96 -0.09
C VAL A 205 1.51 11.11 -0.60
N ARG A 206 0.47 10.81 -1.39
CA ARG A 206 -0.44 11.82 -1.95
C ARG A 206 -1.66 12.01 -1.08
N VAL A 207 -2.23 10.90 -0.59
CA VAL A 207 -3.35 10.86 0.36
C VAL A 207 -3.04 9.78 1.39
N TRP A 208 -3.26 10.07 2.65
CA TRP A 208 -3.14 9.09 3.71
C TRP A 208 -4.33 9.18 4.66
N ASN A 209 -4.93 8.02 4.96
CA ASN A 209 -6.10 7.90 5.81
C ASN A 209 -7.26 8.83 5.37
N GLY A 210 -7.40 8.99 4.04
CA GLY A 210 -8.37 9.89 3.45
C GLY A 210 -9.80 9.37 3.68
N PRO A 211 -10.75 10.24 4.09
CA PRO A 211 -12.15 9.88 4.12
C PRO A 211 -12.64 9.61 2.69
N LEU A 212 -13.66 8.77 2.56
CA LEU A 212 -14.40 8.65 1.31
C LEU A 212 -15.21 9.93 1.15
N LEU A 213 -14.72 10.84 0.34
CA LEU A 213 -15.50 12.05 -0.03
C LEU A 213 -16.49 11.65 -1.11
N ASP A 214 -17.74 12.03 -0.91
CA ASP A 214 -18.85 11.84 -1.84
C ASP A 214 -18.64 12.61 -3.16
#